data_1e1022aa0a92407a85b69dd14619dd02
#
_entry.id   1e1022aa0a92407a85b69dd14619dd02
#
_cell.length_a   1.000
_cell.length_b   1.000
_cell.length_c   1.000
_cell.angle_alpha   90.00
_cell.angle_beta   90.00
_cell.angle_gamma   90.00
#
_symmetry.space_group_name_H-M   'P 1'
#
loop_
_entity.id
_entity.type
_entity.pdbx_description
1 polymer ?
#
loop_
_entity_poly.entity_id
_entity_poly.type
_entity_poly.pdbx_seq_one_letter_code
_entity_poly.pdbx_strand_id
1 'polypeptide(L)'
;TPPPPPPGGTPPPPPPPAYGQTPVPGVAPDGRQYAEWIWRVLAYIIDYIPAGVLAGIGYLFAILLTSTSSVVRQGELYGTPYSYTTVERSTSAIGLILAFIFYLLALAYWIWNKAYREGTTGKSIGKQITGYTTLKEETGEPLGFGMGFVRLLLLWVDFAICYIGVLWPLWDAKRQCLLSDKVTGAVVYKD
;
A
#
# COMPACT_ATOMS: atom_id res chain seq x y z
N THR A 1 38.99 49.99 -15.31
CA THR A 1 38.39 49.07 -14.31
C THR A 1 36.95 49.47 -14.11
N PRO A 2 35.98 48.54 -14.23
CA PRO A 2 34.60 48.85 -13.94
C PRO A 2 34.44 49.18 -12.44
N PRO A 3 33.51 50.09 -12.06
CA PRO A 3 33.28 50.44 -10.68
C PRO A 3 32.80 49.25 -9.87
N PRO A 4 33.14 49.13 -8.56
CA PRO A 4 32.71 48.05 -7.72
C PRO A 4 31.19 48.09 -7.54
N PRO A 5 30.53 46.92 -7.43
CA PRO A 5 29.10 46.88 -7.18
C PRO A 5 28.75 47.49 -5.83
N PRO A 6 27.57 48.15 -5.70
CA PRO A 6 27.16 48.75 -4.45
C PRO A 6 26.98 47.72 -3.34
N PRO A 7 27.36 48.06 -2.07
CA PRO A 7 27.25 47.12 -0.97
C PRO A 7 25.78 46.90 -0.57
N GLY A 8 25.38 45.63 -0.47
CA GLY A 8 24.36 45.16 0.43
C GLY A 8 22.94 45.66 0.23
N GLY A 9 22.34 45.45 -0.94
CA GLY A 9 20.88 45.41 -1.03
C GLY A 9 20.38 44.13 -0.37
N THR A 10 19.53 44.23 0.66
CA THR A 10 18.75 43.08 1.15
C THR A 10 18.05 42.46 -0.02
N PRO A 11 18.07 41.11 -0.18
CA PRO A 11 17.32 40.47 -1.23
C PRO A 11 15.85 40.93 -1.17
N PRO A 12 15.21 41.17 -2.31
CA PRO A 12 13.80 41.55 -2.31
C PRO A 12 13.00 40.50 -1.54
N PRO A 13 12.00 40.94 -0.73
CA PRO A 13 11.15 39.99 -0.03
C PRO A 13 10.53 39.08 -1.05
N PRO A 14 10.33 37.77 -0.71
CA PRO A 14 9.67 36.83 -1.59
C PRO A 14 8.32 37.44 -2.02
N PRO A 15 7.91 37.25 -3.30
CA PRO A 15 6.64 37.79 -3.76
C PRO A 15 5.54 37.27 -2.85
N PRO A 16 4.57 38.12 -2.46
CA PRO A 16 3.45 37.67 -1.63
C PRO A 16 2.76 36.51 -2.34
N PRO A 17 2.28 35.49 -1.58
CA PRO A 17 1.51 34.41 -2.15
C PRO A 17 0.40 35.02 -3.00
N ALA A 18 0.22 34.53 -4.21
CA ALA A 18 -0.77 35.04 -5.16
C ALA A 18 -2.19 34.80 -4.58
N TYR A 19 -2.65 35.73 -3.78
CA TYR A 19 -4.02 35.79 -3.30
C TYR A 19 -4.93 36.03 -4.51
N GLY A 20 -5.65 34.99 -4.93
CA GLY A 20 -6.67 35.13 -5.97
C GLY A 20 -6.78 34.00 -7.00
N GLN A 21 -5.91 33.02 -6.98
CA GLN A 21 -6.14 31.83 -7.83
C GLN A 21 -7.10 30.89 -7.12
N THR A 22 -8.28 30.69 -7.69
CA THR A 22 -9.18 29.59 -7.29
C THR A 22 -8.38 28.30 -7.37
N PRO A 23 -8.35 27.48 -6.29
CA PRO A 23 -7.62 26.22 -6.30
C PRO A 23 -8.06 25.36 -7.48
N VAL A 24 -7.14 25.07 -8.39
CA VAL A 24 -7.44 24.15 -9.50
C VAL A 24 -7.45 22.73 -8.90
N PRO A 25 -8.58 22.00 -8.93
CA PRO A 25 -8.64 20.66 -8.38
C PRO A 25 -7.55 19.77 -9.01
N GLY A 26 -6.81 19.05 -8.17
CA GLY A 26 -5.74 18.16 -8.64
C GLY A 26 -4.36 18.82 -8.85
N VAL A 27 -4.22 20.12 -8.56
CA VAL A 27 -2.94 20.86 -8.64
C VAL A 27 -2.64 21.48 -7.28
N ALA A 28 -1.39 21.31 -6.82
CA ALA A 28 -0.90 21.91 -5.58
C ALA A 28 -0.59 23.41 -5.78
N PRO A 29 -0.51 24.20 -4.69
CA PRO A 29 -0.18 25.63 -4.77
C PRO A 29 1.19 25.93 -5.42
N ASP A 30 2.11 24.97 -5.41
CA ASP A 30 3.44 25.06 -6.05
C ASP A 30 3.43 24.63 -7.53
N GLY A 31 2.26 24.31 -8.09
CA GLY A 31 2.08 23.91 -9.48
C GLY A 31 2.28 22.43 -9.75
N ARG A 32 2.67 21.61 -8.75
CA ARG A 32 2.78 20.15 -8.91
C ARG A 32 1.42 19.51 -9.04
N GLN A 33 1.32 18.49 -9.90
CA GLN A 33 0.07 17.73 -10.06
C GLN A 33 -0.03 16.62 -9.01
N TYR A 34 -1.19 16.52 -8.38
CA TYR A 34 -1.50 15.38 -7.52
C TYR A 34 -1.75 14.12 -8.37
N ALA A 35 -1.33 12.98 -7.85
CA ALA A 35 -1.54 11.69 -8.51
C ALA A 35 -3.03 11.38 -8.69
N GLU A 36 -3.45 11.06 -9.91
CA GLU A 36 -4.79 10.56 -10.17
C GLU A 36 -5.01 9.20 -9.51
N TRP A 37 -6.25 8.94 -9.12
CA TRP A 37 -6.62 7.71 -8.43
C TRP A 37 -6.21 6.44 -9.17
N ILE A 38 -6.43 6.40 -10.49
CA ILE A 38 -6.12 5.21 -11.30
C ILE A 38 -4.63 4.83 -11.24
N TRP A 39 -3.73 5.80 -11.25
CA TRP A 39 -2.30 5.55 -11.17
C TRP A 39 -1.85 5.09 -9.79
N ARG A 40 -2.53 5.53 -8.73
CA ARG A 40 -2.32 5.01 -7.37
C ARG A 40 -2.73 3.54 -7.28
N VAL A 41 -3.89 3.18 -7.89
CA VAL A 41 -4.34 1.78 -7.96
C VAL A 41 -3.35 0.94 -8.75
N LEU A 42 -2.88 1.42 -9.91
CA LEU A 42 -1.90 0.71 -10.71
C LEU A 42 -0.59 0.48 -9.95
N ALA A 43 -0.06 1.52 -9.29
CA ALA A 43 1.12 1.38 -8.43
C ALA A 43 0.90 0.35 -7.32
N TYR A 44 -0.28 0.34 -6.70
CA TYR A 44 -0.64 -0.62 -5.66
C TYR A 44 -0.69 -2.06 -6.20
N ILE A 45 -1.27 -2.28 -7.38
CA ILE A 45 -1.30 -3.59 -8.03
C ILE A 45 0.13 -4.09 -8.29
N ILE A 46 1.00 -3.24 -8.84
CA ILE A 46 2.41 -3.57 -9.09
C ILE A 46 3.12 -3.93 -7.79
N ASP A 47 2.90 -3.18 -6.71
CA ASP A 47 3.47 -3.46 -5.39
C ASP A 47 3.00 -4.80 -4.81
N TYR A 48 1.77 -5.22 -5.16
CA TYR A 48 1.17 -6.44 -4.64
C TYR A 48 1.68 -7.71 -5.35
N ILE A 49 2.15 -7.61 -6.60
CA ILE A 49 2.59 -8.77 -7.40
C ILE A 49 3.65 -9.61 -6.68
N PRO A 50 4.79 -9.05 -6.18
CA PRO A 50 5.80 -9.89 -5.53
C PRO A 50 5.30 -10.55 -4.24
N ALA A 51 4.50 -9.84 -3.45
CA ALA A 51 3.88 -10.42 -2.26
C ALA A 51 2.92 -11.55 -2.62
N GLY A 52 2.10 -11.35 -3.66
CA GLY A 52 1.17 -12.35 -4.19
C GLY A 52 1.88 -13.59 -4.73
N VAL A 53 3.01 -13.42 -5.42
CA VAL A 53 3.85 -14.55 -5.87
C VAL A 53 4.39 -15.35 -4.70
N LEU A 54 4.95 -14.70 -3.68
CA LEU A 54 5.43 -15.38 -2.48
C LEU A 54 4.30 -16.13 -1.76
N ALA A 55 3.17 -15.49 -1.51
CA ALA A 55 2.02 -16.12 -0.89
C ALA A 55 1.48 -17.29 -1.73
N GLY A 56 1.45 -17.15 -3.06
CA GLY A 56 1.04 -18.18 -4.01
C GLY A 56 1.95 -19.40 -3.98
N ILE A 57 3.27 -19.22 -3.85
CA ILE A 57 4.23 -20.33 -3.66
C ILE A 57 3.93 -21.06 -2.34
N GLY A 58 3.70 -20.34 -1.25
CA GLY A 58 3.34 -20.94 0.03
C GLY A 58 2.04 -21.75 -0.05
N TYR A 59 1.02 -21.21 -0.71
CA TYR A 59 -0.24 -21.89 -0.96
C TYR A 59 -0.05 -23.16 -1.81
N LEU A 60 0.81 -23.10 -2.83
CA LEU A 60 1.14 -24.25 -3.66
C LEU A 60 1.77 -25.39 -2.84
N PHE A 61 2.70 -25.11 -1.94
CA PHE A 61 3.25 -26.10 -1.02
C PHE A 61 2.18 -26.71 -0.11
N ALA A 62 1.27 -25.90 0.42
CA ALA A 62 0.15 -26.40 1.22
C ALA A 62 -0.72 -27.39 0.43
N ILE A 63 -1.02 -27.10 -0.83
CA ILE A 63 -1.83 -27.99 -1.70
C ILE A 63 -1.05 -29.26 -2.06
N LEU A 64 0.16 -29.13 -2.58
CA LEU A 64 0.95 -30.28 -3.07
C LEU A 64 1.28 -31.29 -1.96
N LEU A 65 1.38 -30.81 -0.72
CA LEU A 65 1.66 -31.65 0.45
C LEU A 65 0.39 -32.00 1.24
N THR A 66 -0.79 -31.88 0.60
CA THR A 66 -2.09 -32.33 1.13
C THR A 66 -2.40 -33.72 0.58
N SER A 67 -2.55 -34.70 1.48
CA SER A 67 -3.04 -36.04 1.14
C SER A 67 -4.55 -36.10 1.27
N THR A 68 -5.17 -36.89 0.41
CA THR A 68 -6.60 -37.19 0.44
C THR A 68 -6.77 -38.70 0.69
N SER A 69 -7.47 -39.04 1.75
CA SER A 69 -7.79 -40.44 2.08
C SER A 69 -9.31 -40.62 2.20
N SER A 70 -9.78 -41.78 1.77
CA SER A 70 -11.16 -42.19 1.99
C SER A 70 -11.23 -43.06 3.25
N VAL A 71 -12.04 -42.65 4.21
CA VAL A 71 -12.23 -43.38 5.47
C VAL A 71 -13.67 -43.90 5.51
N VAL A 72 -13.81 -45.22 5.66
CA VAL A 72 -15.14 -45.86 5.86
C VAL A 72 -15.49 -45.70 7.34
N ARG A 73 -16.59 -45.00 7.61
CA ARG A 73 -17.13 -44.83 8.96
C ARG A 73 -18.42 -45.68 9.08
N GLN A 74 -18.59 -46.25 10.26
CA GLN A 74 -19.81 -46.96 10.62
C GLN A 74 -20.69 -46.04 11.47
N GLY A 75 -21.98 -46.02 11.16
CA GLY A 75 -23.00 -45.34 11.92
C GLY A 75 -24.18 -46.30 12.17
N GLU A 76 -25.05 -45.93 13.09
CA GLU A 76 -26.28 -46.65 13.40
C GLU A 76 -27.47 -45.70 13.22
N LEU A 77 -28.50 -46.17 12.48
CA LEU A 77 -29.73 -45.42 12.28
C LEU A 77 -30.91 -46.34 12.59
N TYR A 78 -31.71 -45.99 13.59
CA TYR A 78 -32.84 -46.79 14.09
C TYR A 78 -32.48 -48.25 14.43
N GLY A 79 -31.30 -48.47 15.04
CA GLY A 79 -30.81 -49.79 15.40
C GLY A 79 -30.26 -50.64 14.24
N THR A 80 -30.17 -50.06 13.01
CA THR A 80 -29.56 -50.72 11.85
C THR A 80 -28.21 -50.13 11.57
N PRO A 81 -27.12 -50.94 11.54
CA PRO A 81 -25.79 -50.46 11.21
C PRO A 81 -25.71 -50.11 9.72
N TYR A 82 -25.10 -48.98 9.41
CA TYR A 82 -24.77 -48.58 8.04
C TYR A 82 -23.33 -48.10 7.95
N SER A 83 -22.72 -48.21 6.77
CA SER A 83 -21.40 -47.70 6.49
C SER A 83 -21.47 -46.55 5.48
N TYR A 84 -20.68 -45.52 5.69
CA TYR A 84 -20.53 -44.41 4.76
C TYR A 84 -19.07 -44.04 4.58
N THR A 85 -18.70 -43.59 3.40
CA THR A 85 -17.34 -43.16 3.09
C THR A 85 -17.21 -41.64 3.22
N THR A 86 -16.28 -41.18 4.04
CA THR A 86 -15.90 -39.78 4.13
C THR A 86 -14.55 -39.56 3.46
N VAL A 87 -14.40 -38.44 2.78
CA VAL A 87 -13.14 -38.02 2.21
C VAL A 87 -12.46 -37.08 3.21
N GLU A 88 -11.33 -37.50 3.76
CA GLU A 88 -10.55 -36.70 4.67
C GLU A 88 -9.34 -36.11 3.92
N ARG A 89 -9.13 -34.81 4.09
CA ARG A 89 -7.98 -34.09 3.56
C ARG A 89 -7.07 -33.68 4.72
N SER A 90 -5.80 -34.05 4.66
CA SER A 90 -4.81 -33.71 5.67
C SER A 90 -3.58 -33.08 5.00
N THR A 91 -3.31 -31.82 5.33
CA THR A 91 -2.07 -31.15 4.91
C THR A 91 -0.94 -31.55 5.86
N SER A 92 0.20 -31.97 5.31
CA SER A 92 1.34 -32.34 6.14
C SER A 92 1.88 -31.15 6.95
N ALA A 93 2.46 -31.41 8.11
CA ALA A 93 3.08 -30.37 8.94
C ALA A 93 4.16 -29.59 8.15
N ILE A 94 4.91 -30.26 7.29
CA ILE A 94 5.92 -29.63 6.43
C ILE A 94 5.25 -28.66 5.45
N GLY A 95 4.12 -29.05 4.84
CA GLY A 95 3.37 -28.17 3.94
C GLY A 95 2.86 -26.89 4.62
N LEU A 96 2.36 -27.02 5.86
CA LEU A 96 1.93 -25.88 6.66
C LEU A 96 3.09 -24.99 7.06
N ILE A 97 4.23 -25.56 7.47
CA ILE A 97 5.43 -24.79 7.84
C ILE A 97 5.95 -24.01 6.64
N LEU A 98 6.07 -24.64 5.47
CA LEU A 98 6.52 -23.96 4.26
C LEU A 98 5.55 -22.84 3.87
N ALA A 99 4.26 -23.11 3.87
CA ALA A 99 3.24 -22.09 3.61
C ALA A 99 3.39 -20.88 4.56
N PHE A 100 3.56 -21.14 5.86
CA PHE A 100 3.73 -20.10 6.87
C PHE A 100 4.99 -19.27 6.63
N ILE A 101 6.13 -19.89 6.28
CA ILE A 101 7.37 -19.19 5.97
C ILE A 101 7.18 -18.24 4.77
N PHE A 102 6.54 -18.71 3.69
CA PHE A 102 6.31 -17.88 2.52
C PHE A 102 5.32 -16.74 2.78
N TYR A 103 4.31 -16.94 3.65
CA TYR A 103 3.45 -15.85 4.09
C TYR A 103 4.20 -14.82 4.92
N LEU A 104 5.11 -15.23 5.80
CA LEU A 104 5.98 -14.30 6.53
C LEU A 104 6.90 -13.51 5.60
N LEU A 105 7.46 -14.14 4.57
CA LEU A 105 8.27 -13.46 3.57
C LEU A 105 7.44 -12.45 2.76
N ALA A 106 6.21 -12.80 2.38
CA ALA A 106 5.29 -11.89 1.70
C ALA A 106 4.95 -10.68 2.58
N LEU A 107 4.67 -10.90 3.87
CA LEU A 107 4.40 -9.84 4.84
C LEU A 107 5.62 -8.94 5.06
N ALA A 108 6.81 -9.53 5.22
CA ALA A 108 8.06 -8.78 5.38
C ALA A 108 8.36 -7.92 4.16
N TYR A 109 8.19 -8.46 2.94
CA TYR A 109 8.31 -7.69 1.71
C TYR A 109 7.31 -6.52 1.68
N TRP A 110 6.05 -6.76 2.06
CA TRP A 110 5.00 -5.75 2.06
C TRP A 110 5.31 -4.59 2.99
N ILE A 111 5.71 -4.89 4.23
CA ILE A 111 6.12 -3.89 5.22
C ILE A 111 7.35 -3.13 4.73
N TRP A 112 8.35 -3.84 4.21
CA TRP A 112 9.55 -3.22 3.67
C TRP A 112 9.24 -2.26 2.51
N ASN A 113 8.43 -2.68 1.54
CA ASN A 113 8.15 -1.85 0.36
C ASN A 113 7.22 -0.67 0.68
N LYS A 114 6.18 -0.88 1.52
CA LYS A 114 5.14 0.14 1.77
C LYS A 114 5.42 1.03 2.98
N ALA A 115 6.08 0.53 4.02
CA ALA A 115 6.37 1.33 5.20
C ALA A 115 7.81 1.86 5.17
N TYR A 116 8.80 0.98 4.98
CA TYR A 116 10.20 1.41 5.04
C TYR A 116 10.62 2.15 3.79
N ARG A 117 10.52 1.51 2.61
CA ARG A 117 11.01 2.09 1.35
C ARG A 117 10.20 3.32 0.96
N GLU A 118 8.87 3.24 0.91
CA GLU A 118 8.02 4.38 0.57
C GLU A 118 8.13 5.49 1.63
N GLY A 119 8.21 5.14 2.92
CA GLY A 119 8.40 6.10 4.00
C GLY A 119 9.72 6.87 3.92
N THR A 120 10.82 6.22 3.56
CA THR A 120 12.16 6.84 3.54
C THR A 120 12.53 7.48 2.21
N THR A 121 12.03 6.96 1.09
CA THR A 121 12.37 7.47 -0.25
C THR A 121 11.21 8.19 -0.95
N GLY A 122 10.02 8.17 -0.35
CA GLY A 122 8.79 8.65 -0.98
C GLY A 122 8.21 7.72 -2.05
N LYS A 123 8.89 6.61 -2.39
CA LYS A 123 8.50 5.75 -3.52
C LYS A 123 8.49 4.28 -3.12
N SER A 124 7.34 3.61 -3.27
CA SER A 124 7.30 2.15 -3.39
C SER A 124 7.80 1.70 -4.77
N ILE A 125 7.99 0.39 -4.97
CA ILE A 125 8.38 -0.15 -6.29
C ILE A 125 7.34 0.24 -7.36
N GLY A 126 6.05 0.05 -7.07
CA GLY A 126 4.97 0.41 -7.98
C GLY A 126 4.95 1.91 -8.30
N LYS A 127 5.16 2.77 -7.29
CA LYS A 127 5.23 4.22 -7.51
C LYS A 127 6.47 4.65 -8.31
N GLN A 128 7.59 3.98 -8.12
CA GLN A 128 8.78 4.24 -8.93
C GLN A 128 8.54 3.91 -10.41
N ILE A 129 7.83 2.83 -10.70
CA ILE A 129 7.50 2.41 -12.08
C ILE A 129 6.47 3.35 -12.69
N THR A 130 5.48 3.81 -11.91
CA THR A 130 4.40 4.67 -12.40
C THR A 130 4.75 6.17 -12.41
N GLY A 131 5.90 6.57 -11.85
CA GLY A 131 6.34 7.98 -11.85
C GLY A 131 5.59 8.84 -10.83
N TYR A 132 5.46 8.35 -9.58
CA TYR A 132 4.79 9.09 -8.51
C TYR A 132 5.58 9.05 -7.21
N THR A 133 5.53 10.15 -6.46
CA THR A 133 6.23 10.31 -5.17
C THR A 133 5.24 10.69 -4.06
N THR A 134 5.37 10.06 -2.90
CA THR A 134 4.63 10.38 -1.68
C THR A 134 5.48 11.26 -0.79
N LEU A 135 5.00 12.44 -0.47
CA LEU A 135 5.69 13.39 0.38
C LEU A 135 4.76 13.88 1.49
N LYS A 136 5.34 14.39 2.56
CA LYS A 136 4.61 15.12 3.58
C LYS A 136 4.26 16.49 3.04
N GLU A 137 3.00 16.89 3.11
CA GLU A 137 2.51 18.15 2.53
C GLU A 137 3.22 19.37 3.12
N GLU A 138 3.47 19.36 4.44
CA GLU A 138 4.06 20.50 5.15
C GLU A 138 5.53 20.74 4.82
N THR A 139 6.31 19.67 4.64
CA THR A 139 7.77 19.76 4.50
C THR A 139 8.27 19.47 3.10
N GLY A 140 7.46 18.79 2.26
CA GLY A 140 7.90 18.30 0.95
C GLY A 140 8.90 17.16 1.02
N GLU A 141 9.12 16.58 2.20
CA GLU A 141 10.06 15.48 2.43
C GLU A 141 9.32 14.12 2.53
N PRO A 142 10.02 12.99 2.38
CA PRO A 142 9.44 11.67 2.67
C PRO A 142 8.92 11.59 4.11
N LEU A 143 7.89 10.78 4.34
CA LEU A 143 7.21 10.69 5.64
C LEU A 143 8.10 10.14 6.78
N GLY A 144 9.15 9.41 6.45
CA GLY A 144 9.91 8.58 7.38
C GLY A 144 9.24 7.22 7.64
N PHE A 145 10.02 6.26 8.16
CA PHE A 145 9.54 4.90 8.40
C PHE A 145 8.31 4.86 9.34
N GLY A 146 8.36 5.59 10.47
CA GLY A 146 7.28 5.55 11.47
C GLY A 146 5.94 6.00 10.91
N MET A 147 5.90 7.15 10.23
CA MET A 147 4.67 7.64 9.59
C MET A 147 4.28 6.80 8.38
N GLY A 148 5.24 6.24 7.63
CA GLY A 148 5.00 5.28 6.57
C GLY A 148 4.30 4.01 7.09
N PHE A 149 4.71 3.52 8.26
CA PHE A 149 4.07 2.36 8.91
C PHE A 149 2.66 2.69 9.41
N VAL A 150 2.47 3.84 10.07
CA VAL A 150 1.12 4.32 10.47
C VAL A 150 0.21 4.43 9.26
N ARG A 151 0.71 5.01 8.15
CA ARG A 151 -0.02 5.13 6.90
C ARG A 151 -0.42 3.76 6.34
N LEU A 152 0.47 2.76 6.40
CA LEU A 152 0.17 1.39 5.99
C LEU A 152 -0.97 0.78 6.83
N LEU A 153 -0.96 0.96 8.16
CA LEU A 153 -2.03 0.48 9.03
C LEU A 153 -3.37 1.18 8.73
N LEU A 154 -3.35 2.50 8.56
CA LEU A 154 -4.56 3.27 8.24
C LEU A 154 -5.12 2.93 6.85
N LEU A 155 -4.27 2.52 5.90
CA LEU A 155 -4.71 2.04 4.60
C LEU A 155 -5.57 0.76 4.72
N TRP A 156 -5.25 -0.13 5.66
CA TRP A 156 -6.10 -1.29 5.95
C TRP A 156 -7.47 -0.86 6.48
N VAL A 157 -7.52 0.19 7.30
CA VAL A 157 -8.80 0.76 7.77
C VAL A 157 -9.57 1.40 6.62
N ASP A 158 -8.89 2.12 5.73
CA ASP A 158 -9.51 2.69 4.51
C ASP A 158 -10.16 1.61 3.63
N PHE A 159 -9.56 0.43 3.52
CA PHE A 159 -10.15 -0.73 2.84
C PHE A 159 -11.33 -1.33 3.63
N ALA A 160 -11.23 -1.42 4.96
CA ALA A 160 -12.25 -2.02 5.81
C ALA A 160 -13.56 -1.22 5.83
N ILE A 161 -13.49 0.10 5.66
CA ILE A 161 -14.68 0.99 5.58
C ILE A 161 -15.27 0.94 4.15
N CYS A 162 -15.67 -0.24 3.71
CA CYS A 162 -16.32 -0.46 2.41
C CYS A 162 -15.59 0.21 1.22
N TYR A 163 -14.27 0.26 1.26
CA TYR A 163 -13.40 0.91 0.25
C TYR A 163 -13.62 2.44 0.10
N ILE A 164 -14.49 3.07 0.88
CA ILE A 164 -14.77 4.51 0.79
C ILE A 164 -13.49 5.32 0.99
N GLY A 165 -12.65 4.92 1.94
CA GLY A 165 -11.37 5.59 2.21
C GLY A 165 -10.42 5.60 1.00
N VAL A 166 -10.35 4.48 0.28
CA VAL A 166 -9.50 4.32 -0.90
C VAL A 166 -10.10 5.00 -2.15
N LEU A 167 -11.43 5.12 -2.23
CA LEU A 167 -12.13 5.83 -3.30
C LEU A 167 -12.18 7.34 -3.08
N TRP A 168 -11.91 7.81 -1.86
CA TRP A 168 -11.96 9.22 -1.49
C TRP A 168 -11.18 10.17 -2.42
N PRO A 169 -10.00 9.80 -2.97
CA PRO A 169 -9.24 10.63 -3.91
C PRO A 169 -9.99 11.01 -5.20
N LEU A 170 -11.09 10.34 -5.54
CA LEU A 170 -11.87 10.66 -6.74
C LEU A 170 -12.56 12.03 -6.67
N TRP A 171 -12.92 12.47 -5.46
CA TRP A 171 -13.61 13.74 -5.22
C TRP A 171 -12.87 14.68 -4.26
N ASP A 172 -11.76 14.24 -3.68
CA ASP A 172 -10.93 15.10 -2.82
C ASP A 172 -10.06 16.05 -3.65
N ALA A 173 -10.00 17.32 -3.25
CA ALA A 173 -9.26 18.35 -3.98
C ALA A 173 -7.75 18.04 -4.07
N LYS A 174 -7.17 17.43 -3.03
CA LYS A 174 -5.77 17.01 -2.94
C LYS A 174 -5.57 15.54 -3.33
N ARG A 175 -6.65 14.87 -3.71
CA ARG A 175 -6.66 13.44 -4.07
C ARG A 175 -6.05 12.53 -3.00
N GLN A 176 -6.32 12.86 -1.72
CA GLN A 176 -5.86 12.10 -0.56
C GLN A 176 -6.86 10.99 -0.18
N CYS A 177 -6.36 9.83 0.26
CA CYS A 177 -7.20 8.83 0.93
C CYS A 177 -7.74 9.37 2.26
N LEU A 178 -8.88 8.84 2.71
CA LEU A 178 -9.62 9.43 3.83
C LEU A 178 -8.82 9.42 5.14
N LEU A 179 -8.24 8.29 5.51
CA LEU A 179 -7.49 8.14 6.75
C LEU A 179 -5.99 8.07 6.53
N SER A 180 -5.53 7.17 5.66
CA SER A 180 -4.11 6.90 5.47
C SER A 180 -3.31 8.13 5.03
N ASP A 181 -3.83 8.93 4.11
CA ASP A 181 -3.14 10.13 3.64
C ASP A 181 -3.42 11.34 4.54
N LYS A 182 -4.68 11.60 4.91
CA LYS A 182 -5.03 12.82 5.68
C LYS A 182 -4.46 12.83 7.11
N VAL A 183 -4.49 11.69 7.79
CA VAL A 183 -3.95 11.58 9.16
C VAL A 183 -2.43 11.72 9.17
N THR A 184 -1.75 11.19 8.14
CA THR A 184 -0.30 11.25 8.06
C THR A 184 0.23 12.51 7.36
N GLY A 185 -0.66 13.38 6.85
CA GLY A 185 -0.31 14.55 6.06
C GLY A 185 0.38 14.19 4.73
N ALA A 186 0.14 12.98 4.23
CA ALA A 186 0.74 12.51 2.99
C ALA A 186 0.00 13.05 1.77
N VAL A 187 0.78 13.46 0.76
CA VAL A 187 0.29 13.78 -0.58
C VAL A 187 1.10 13.00 -1.61
N VAL A 188 0.47 12.63 -2.71
CA VAL A 188 1.15 11.92 -3.79
C VAL A 188 1.17 12.80 -5.02
N TYR A 189 2.38 13.12 -5.46
CA TYR A 189 2.64 13.96 -6.62
C TYR A 189 3.08 13.12 -7.83
N LYS A 190 2.79 13.63 -8.99
CA LYS A 190 3.38 13.16 -10.25
C LYS A 190 4.81 13.72 -10.35
N ASP A 191 5.77 12.86 -10.73
CA ASP A 191 7.19 13.23 -10.91
C ASP A 191 7.39 14.14 -12.12
#